data_eb104f80768a375929ce8baaed6f0a09
#
_entry.id   eb104f80768a375929ce8baaed6f0a09
#
_cell.length_a   1.000
_cell.length_b   1.000
_cell.length_c   1.000
_cell.angle_alpha   90.00
_cell.angle_beta   90.00
_cell.angle_gamma   90.00
#
_symmetry.space_group_name_H-M   'P 1'
#
loop_
_entity.id
_entity.type
_entity.pdbx_description
1 polymer ?
#
loop_
_entity_poly.entity_id
_entity_poly.type
_entity_poly.pdbx_seq_one_letter_code
_entity_poly.pdbx_strand_id
1 'polypeptide(L)'
;FPGVLTVLSGMTYMEHLQDNLRTYCPLQPLTEEENRFLFDTADLMMQYPTIPCNDCKYCMPCPYGIDIPGILLHYNKCVNEGNVPKSAQDENYAKARRAFLVGYDRSVPKLRQANHCTGCEQCNPHCPQGIDIPKEMQRIDKFVEELKVNG
;
A
#
# COMPACT_ATOMS: atom_id res chain seq x y z
N PHE A 1 -20.71 -4.04 -16.10
CA PHE A 1 -21.10 -2.65 -15.79
C PHE A 1 -21.55 -1.94 -17.06
N PRO A 2 -22.80 -1.45 -17.14
CA PRO A 2 -23.39 -0.93 -18.37
C PRO A 2 -22.67 0.29 -18.98
N GLY A 3 -21.91 1.03 -18.17
CA GLY A 3 -21.19 2.21 -18.63
C GLY A 3 -19.76 1.96 -19.13
N VAL A 4 -19.29 0.71 -19.14
CA VAL A 4 -17.93 0.37 -19.58
C VAL A 4 -17.92 0.11 -21.07
N LEU A 5 -17.21 0.96 -21.83
CA LEU A 5 -17.07 0.80 -23.28
C LEU A 5 -16.05 -0.28 -23.64
N THR A 6 -14.91 -0.31 -22.92
CA THR A 6 -13.83 -1.27 -23.18
C THR A 6 -12.96 -1.44 -21.93
N VAL A 7 -12.23 -2.55 -21.87
CA VAL A 7 -11.23 -2.84 -20.85
C VAL A 7 -9.87 -2.91 -21.52
N LEU A 8 -8.91 -2.12 -21.02
CA LEU A 8 -7.53 -2.15 -21.50
C LEU A 8 -6.75 -3.26 -20.81
N SER A 9 -6.06 -4.09 -21.58
CA SER A 9 -5.21 -5.16 -21.07
C SER A 9 -3.80 -5.03 -21.61
N GLY A 10 -2.80 -5.07 -20.70
CA GLY A 10 -1.38 -5.09 -21.04
C GLY A 10 -0.95 -6.47 -21.53
N MET A 11 -1.22 -6.79 -22.79
CA MET A 11 -0.86 -8.07 -23.42
C MET A 11 0.56 -8.00 -23.99
N THR A 12 1.44 -8.90 -23.56
CA THR A 12 2.82 -9.00 -24.07
C THR A 12 3.02 -10.24 -24.93
N TYR A 13 2.29 -11.33 -24.64
CA TYR A 13 2.41 -12.62 -25.32
C TYR A 13 1.10 -13.00 -25.99
N MET A 14 1.17 -13.86 -27.01
CA MET A 14 0.00 -14.34 -27.76
C MET A 14 -0.99 -15.10 -26.86
N GLU A 15 -0.47 -15.79 -25.86
CA GLU A 15 -1.27 -16.51 -24.85
C GLU A 15 -2.20 -15.56 -24.07
N HIS A 16 -1.73 -14.36 -23.74
CA HIS A 16 -2.56 -13.34 -23.09
C HIS A 16 -3.74 -12.89 -23.96
N LEU A 17 -3.49 -12.73 -25.28
CA LEU A 17 -4.55 -12.41 -26.24
C LEU A 17 -5.57 -13.55 -26.33
N GLN A 18 -5.10 -14.79 -26.43
CA GLN A 18 -5.97 -15.96 -26.52
C GLN A 18 -6.84 -16.13 -25.26
N ASP A 19 -6.27 -15.88 -24.08
CA ASP A 19 -6.99 -15.95 -22.82
C ASP A 19 -8.05 -14.86 -22.71
N ASN A 20 -7.69 -13.62 -23.06
CA ASN A 20 -8.65 -12.52 -23.12
C ASN A 20 -9.80 -12.79 -24.12
N LEU A 21 -9.51 -13.35 -25.29
CA LEU A 21 -10.54 -13.73 -26.25
C LEU A 21 -11.49 -14.81 -25.71
N ARG A 22 -10.98 -15.79 -24.96
CA ARG A 22 -11.84 -16.80 -24.29
C ARG A 22 -12.75 -16.16 -23.26
N THR A 23 -12.26 -15.14 -22.53
CA THR A 23 -13.04 -14.45 -21.52
C THR A 23 -14.11 -13.54 -22.09
N TYR A 24 -13.82 -12.86 -23.21
CA TYR A 24 -14.68 -11.82 -23.77
C TYR A 24 -15.47 -12.24 -25.01
N CYS A 25 -15.23 -13.40 -25.63
CA CYS A 25 -15.87 -13.82 -26.86
C CYS A 25 -16.41 -15.26 -26.80
N PRO A 26 -17.73 -15.46 -26.55
CA PRO A 26 -18.76 -14.45 -26.30
C PRO A 26 -18.69 -13.89 -24.88
N LEU A 27 -18.94 -12.59 -24.73
CA LEU A 27 -19.04 -11.96 -23.41
C LEU A 27 -20.20 -12.56 -22.62
N GLN A 28 -19.89 -13.08 -21.45
CA GLN A 28 -20.88 -13.54 -20.47
C GLN A 28 -20.89 -12.58 -19.29
N PRO A 29 -21.96 -11.79 -19.10
CA PRO A 29 -22.09 -10.93 -17.93
C PRO A 29 -22.08 -11.76 -16.66
N LEU A 30 -21.49 -11.20 -15.60
CA LEU A 30 -21.54 -11.80 -14.27
C LEU A 30 -22.98 -11.86 -13.78
N THR A 31 -23.30 -12.92 -13.05
CA THR A 31 -24.57 -13.03 -12.30
C THR A 31 -24.60 -12.05 -11.14
N GLU A 32 -25.76 -11.80 -10.56
CA GLU A 32 -25.89 -10.96 -9.36
C GLU A 32 -25.12 -11.54 -8.17
N GLU A 33 -25.08 -12.87 -8.05
CA GLU A 33 -24.32 -13.56 -6.98
C GLU A 33 -22.81 -13.35 -7.13
N GLU A 34 -22.27 -13.52 -8.34
CA GLU A 34 -20.87 -13.28 -8.64
C GLU A 34 -20.48 -11.81 -8.43
N ASN A 35 -21.32 -10.87 -8.84
CA ASN A 35 -21.11 -9.45 -8.58
C ASN A 35 -21.08 -9.18 -7.07
N ARG A 36 -22.02 -9.71 -6.31
CA ARG A 36 -22.05 -9.57 -4.85
C ARG A 36 -20.78 -10.12 -4.22
N PHE A 37 -20.36 -11.32 -4.61
CA PHE A 37 -19.13 -11.94 -4.11
C PHE A 37 -17.90 -11.05 -4.36
N LEU A 38 -17.81 -10.42 -5.54
CA LEU A 38 -16.69 -9.51 -5.84
C LEU A 38 -16.71 -8.24 -4.99
N PHE A 39 -17.88 -7.63 -4.77
CA PHE A 39 -18.01 -6.47 -3.90
C PHE A 39 -17.70 -6.80 -2.45
N ASP A 40 -18.25 -7.88 -1.91
CA ASP A 40 -17.98 -8.34 -0.55
C ASP A 40 -16.48 -8.63 -0.35
N THR A 41 -15.82 -9.21 -1.36
CA THR A 41 -14.38 -9.45 -1.35
C THR A 41 -13.59 -8.13 -1.37
N ALA A 42 -13.99 -7.16 -2.18
CA ALA A 42 -13.35 -5.84 -2.22
C ALA A 42 -13.50 -5.12 -0.86
N ASP A 43 -14.66 -5.17 -0.24
CA ASP A 43 -14.90 -4.60 1.09
C ASP A 43 -14.01 -5.27 2.16
N LEU A 44 -13.85 -6.59 2.11
CA LEU A 44 -12.91 -7.29 2.99
C LEU A 44 -11.46 -6.85 2.76
N MET A 45 -11.04 -6.67 1.50
CA MET A 45 -9.71 -6.19 1.16
C MET A 45 -9.47 -4.77 1.69
N MET A 46 -10.48 -3.90 1.65
CA MET A 46 -10.40 -2.53 2.17
C MET A 46 -10.31 -2.46 3.70
N GLN A 47 -10.71 -3.51 4.42
CA GLN A 47 -10.56 -3.62 5.87
C GLN A 47 -9.15 -4.03 6.31
N TYR A 48 -8.30 -4.45 5.38
CA TYR A 48 -6.94 -4.86 5.70
C TYR A 48 -6.12 -3.66 6.17
N PRO A 49 -5.32 -3.79 7.26
CA PRO A 49 -4.63 -2.66 7.88
C PRO A 49 -3.41 -2.16 7.10
N THR A 50 -3.26 -2.56 5.85
CA THR A 50 -2.21 -2.07 4.95
C THR A 50 -2.61 -0.77 4.27
N ILE A 51 -1.62 0.06 3.97
CA ILE A 51 -1.82 1.27 3.16
C ILE A 51 -1.91 0.83 1.69
N PRO A 52 -2.90 1.29 0.89
CA PRO A 52 -3.13 0.80 -0.48
C PRO A 52 -2.09 1.33 -1.49
N CYS A 53 -0.80 1.30 -1.14
CA CYS A 53 0.30 1.71 -2.03
C CYS A 53 0.70 0.55 -2.95
N ASN A 54 0.72 0.80 -4.27
CA ASN A 54 1.11 -0.13 -5.32
C ASN A 54 2.47 0.16 -5.96
N ASP A 55 3.30 1.00 -5.31
CA ASP A 55 4.65 1.38 -5.77
C ASP A 55 4.72 2.01 -7.19
N CYS A 56 3.67 2.70 -7.62
CA CYS A 56 3.66 3.36 -8.94
C CYS A 56 4.62 4.55 -9.06
N LYS A 57 5.09 5.09 -7.93
CA LYS A 57 6.06 6.20 -7.82
C LYS A 57 5.60 7.55 -8.40
N TYR A 58 4.32 7.74 -8.69
CA TYR A 58 3.81 9.01 -9.22
C TYR A 58 3.91 10.16 -8.20
N CYS A 59 4.00 9.84 -6.90
CA CYS A 59 4.29 10.80 -5.84
C CYS A 59 5.76 11.23 -5.76
N MET A 60 6.62 10.71 -6.63
CA MET A 60 8.05 11.03 -6.65
C MET A 60 8.41 11.92 -7.85
N PRO A 61 9.46 12.76 -7.73
CA PRO A 61 10.31 12.97 -6.57
C PRO A 61 9.64 13.83 -5.49
N CYS A 62 9.86 13.50 -4.21
CA CYS A 62 9.48 14.38 -3.12
C CYS A 62 10.45 15.58 -3.05
N PRO A 63 9.97 16.84 -2.96
CA PRO A 63 10.84 18.02 -2.91
C PRO A 63 11.73 18.06 -1.65
N TYR A 64 11.34 17.31 -0.60
CA TYR A 64 12.12 17.17 0.65
C TYR A 64 12.96 15.88 0.67
N GLY A 65 13.06 15.16 -0.43
CA GLY A 65 13.91 13.98 -0.57
C GLY A 65 13.39 12.70 0.09
N ILE A 66 12.15 12.69 0.58
CA ILE A 66 11.56 11.53 1.27
C ILE A 66 11.33 10.39 0.28
N ASP A 67 11.65 9.16 0.69
CA ASP A 67 11.32 7.95 -0.06
C ASP A 67 9.92 7.46 0.30
N ILE A 68 8.90 8.17 -0.19
CA ILE A 68 7.50 7.88 0.11
C ILE A 68 7.13 6.42 -0.15
N PRO A 69 7.38 5.84 -1.35
CA PRO A 69 7.05 4.44 -1.60
C PRO A 69 7.81 3.48 -0.69
N GLY A 70 9.10 3.70 -0.47
CA GLY A 70 9.91 2.84 0.40
C GLY A 70 9.38 2.77 1.83
N ILE A 71 8.91 3.90 2.37
CA ILE A 71 8.30 3.98 3.70
C ILE A 71 6.99 3.19 3.76
N LEU A 72 6.08 3.42 2.80
CA LEU A 72 4.76 2.78 2.76
C LEU A 72 4.88 1.26 2.56
N LEU A 73 5.77 0.83 1.66
CA LEU A 73 6.02 -0.59 1.42
C LEU A 73 6.65 -1.29 2.62
N HIS A 74 7.59 -0.64 3.32
CA HIS A 74 8.16 -1.18 4.54
C HIS A 74 7.09 -1.38 5.61
N TYR A 75 6.22 -0.37 5.82
CA TYR A 75 5.11 -0.48 6.75
C TYR A 75 4.19 -1.66 6.40
N ASN A 76 3.76 -1.76 5.14
CA ASN A 76 2.90 -2.84 4.66
C ASN A 76 3.55 -4.22 4.83
N LYS A 77 4.85 -4.34 4.54
CA LYS A 77 5.61 -5.56 4.77
C LYS A 77 5.56 -5.96 6.26
N CYS A 78 5.80 -5.00 7.15
CA CYS A 78 5.74 -5.26 8.59
C CYS A 78 4.34 -5.64 9.07
N VAL A 79 3.27 -5.05 8.50
CA VAL A 79 1.89 -5.47 8.78
C VAL A 79 1.69 -6.95 8.39
N ASN A 80 2.10 -7.33 7.19
CA ASN A 80 1.93 -8.69 6.67
C ASN A 80 2.74 -9.73 7.44
N GLU A 81 3.89 -9.33 7.97
CA GLU A 81 4.78 -10.20 8.77
C GLU A 81 4.44 -10.20 10.27
N GLY A 82 3.41 -9.46 10.71
CA GLY A 82 3.07 -9.31 12.13
C GLY A 82 4.11 -8.51 12.95
N ASN A 83 4.90 -7.68 12.29
CA ASN A 83 5.96 -6.86 12.88
C ASN A 83 5.52 -5.42 13.20
N VAL A 84 4.20 -5.17 13.31
CA VAL A 84 3.62 -3.91 13.78
C VAL A 84 2.97 -4.18 15.14
N PRO A 85 3.71 -4.07 16.26
CA PRO A 85 3.16 -4.34 17.58
C PRO A 85 2.12 -3.30 17.96
N LYS A 86 1.03 -3.72 18.60
CA LYS A 86 -0.09 -2.86 19.02
C LYS A 86 0.06 -2.40 20.47
N SER A 87 0.77 -3.17 21.29
CA SER A 87 0.93 -2.91 22.73
C SER A 87 2.30 -3.37 23.21
N ALA A 88 2.88 -2.64 24.16
CA ALA A 88 4.11 -3.05 24.83
C ALA A 88 3.97 -4.35 25.65
N GLN A 89 2.72 -4.77 25.92
CA GLN A 89 2.39 -6.03 26.62
C GLN A 89 2.29 -7.24 25.67
N ASP A 90 2.39 -7.02 24.36
CA ASP A 90 2.34 -8.13 23.39
C ASP A 90 3.54 -9.07 23.61
N GLU A 91 3.29 -10.36 23.64
CA GLU A 91 4.33 -11.39 23.88
C GLU A 91 5.51 -11.27 22.90
N ASN A 92 5.21 -10.88 21.67
CA ASN A 92 6.20 -10.71 20.59
C ASN A 92 6.68 -9.25 20.43
N TYR A 93 6.35 -8.34 21.36
CA TYR A 93 6.64 -6.91 21.22
C TYR A 93 8.11 -6.62 20.90
N ALA A 94 9.04 -7.13 21.69
CA ALA A 94 10.47 -6.86 21.51
C ALA A 94 11.00 -7.33 20.16
N LYS A 95 10.52 -8.51 19.70
CA LYS A 95 10.87 -9.07 18.38
C LYS A 95 10.31 -8.23 17.23
N ALA A 96 9.03 -7.93 17.28
CA ALA A 96 8.33 -7.14 16.26
C ALA A 96 8.89 -5.70 16.18
N ARG A 97 9.09 -5.05 17.33
CA ARG A 97 9.74 -3.75 17.44
C ARG A 97 11.12 -3.72 16.77
N ARG A 98 11.98 -4.68 17.13
CA ARG A 98 13.32 -4.78 16.54
C ARG A 98 13.26 -5.03 15.03
N ALA A 99 12.39 -5.91 14.57
CA ALA A 99 12.21 -6.22 13.16
C ALA A 99 11.77 -4.96 12.39
N PHE A 100 10.80 -4.22 12.92
CA PHE A 100 10.33 -2.96 12.32
C PHE A 100 11.46 -1.92 12.22
N LEU A 101 12.09 -1.58 13.34
CA LEU A 101 13.10 -0.50 13.39
C LEU A 101 14.35 -0.81 12.55
N VAL A 102 14.88 -2.03 12.67
CA VAL A 102 16.04 -2.45 11.86
C VAL A 102 15.69 -2.53 10.38
N GLY A 103 14.50 -3.03 10.05
CA GLY A 103 14.00 -3.07 8.69
C GLY A 103 13.81 -1.67 8.11
N TYR A 104 13.27 -0.73 8.88
CA TYR A 104 13.06 0.66 8.48
C TYR A 104 14.40 1.35 8.13
N ASP A 105 15.39 1.26 9.02
CA ASP A 105 16.72 1.85 8.79
C ASP A 105 17.47 1.23 7.58
N ARG A 106 17.19 -0.04 7.28
CA ARG A 106 17.77 -0.73 6.11
C ARG A 106 17.06 -0.41 4.80
N SER A 107 15.74 -0.27 4.84
CA SER A 107 14.92 -0.03 3.65
C SER A 107 14.91 1.43 3.24
N VAL A 108 15.00 2.36 4.21
CA VAL A 108 14.88 3.80 3.98
C VAL A 108 16.04 4.53 4.65
N PRO A 109 16.96 5.12 3.87
CA PRO A 109 18.07 5.92 4.41
C PRO A 109 17.56 7.03 5.34
N LYS A 110 18.26 7.31 6.43
CA LYS A 110 17.83 8.25 7.48
C LYS A 110 17.39 9.62 6.98
N LEU A 111 18.11 10.17 5.99
CA LEU A 111 17.77 11.48 5.39
C LEU A 111 16.53 11.42 4.46
N ARG A 112 15.94 10.24 4.27
CA ARG A 112 14.78 10.02 3.40
C ARG A 112 13.59 9.44 4.14
N GLN A 113 13.66 9.39 5.48
CA GLN A 113 12.62 8.87 6.36
C GLN A 113 11.46 9.85 6.54
N ALA A 114 10.37 9.36 7.14
CA ALA A 114 9.10 10.05 7.27
C ALA A 114 9.16 11.34 8.11
N ASN A 115 10.11 11.41 9.07
CA ASN A 115 10.31 12.57 9.94
C ASN A 115 10.70 13.87 9.18
N HIS A 116 11.09 13.77 7.93
CA HIS A 116 11.37 14.94 7.08
C HIS A 116 10.13 15.48 6.36
N CYS A 117 8.96 14.87 6.57
CA CYS A 117 7.74 15.32 5.93
C CYS A 117 7.23 16.64 6.54
N THR A 118 7.13 17.67 5.71
CA THR A 118 6.63 19.00 6.12
C THR A 118 5.12 19.16 5.96
N GLY A 119 4.41 18.14 5.43
CA GLY A 119 2.98 18.24 5.18
C GLY A 119 2.61 19.14 3.98
N CYS A 120 3.49 19.34 3.01
CA CYS A 120 3.26 20.24 1.87
C CYS A 120 2.20 19.77 0.87
N GLU A 121 1.69 18.55 0.99
CA GLU A 121 0.62 17.93 0.19
C GLU A 121 0.88 17.81 -1.33
N GLN A 122 2.04 18.18 -1.82
CA GLN A 122 2.35 18.14 -3.26
C GLN A 122 2.28 16.72 -3.87
N CYS A 123 2.42 15.68 -3.04
CA CYS A 123 2.34 14.29 -3.47
C CYS A 123 0.89 13.77 -3.63
N ASN A 124 -0.09 14.34 -2.91
CA ASN A 124 -1.47 13.85 -2.86
C ASN A 124 -2.17 13.83 -4.23
N PRO A 125 -2.11 14.90 -5.06
CA PRO A 125 -2.77 14.91 -6.37
C PRO A 125 -2.23 13.85 -7.35
N HIS A 126 -1.04 13.34 -7.09
CA HIS A 126 -0.39 12.35 -7.96
C HIS A 126 -0.67 10.90 -7.55
N CYS A 127 -1.32 10.67 -6.40
CA CYS A 127 -1.59 9.33 -5.92
C CYS A 127 -2.86 8.75 -6.55
N PRO A 128 -2.79 7.73 -7.43
CA PRO A 128 -3.97 7.14 -8.04
C PRO A 128 -4.82 6.33 -7.05
N GLN A 129 -4.26 6.01 -5.88
CA GLN A 129 -4.96 5.29 -4.81
C GLN A 129 -5.63 6.23 -3.80
N GLY A 130 -5.53 7.56 -3.98
CA GLY A 130 -6.12 8.53 -3.08
C GLY A 130 -5.54 8.51 -1.66
N ILE A 131 -4.30 8.04 -1.48
CA ILE A 131 -3.63 8.01 -0.18
C ILE A 131 -3.35 9.45 0.28
N ASP A 132 -3.77 9.79 1.50
CA ASP A 132 -3.32 11.01 2.18
C ASP A 132 -1.88 10.80 2.68
N ILE A 133 -0.93 11.00 1.77
CA ILE A 133 0.48 10.67 1.99
C ILE A 133 1.07 11.43 3.19
N PRO A 134 0.87 12.76 3.36
CA PRO A 134 1.40 13.46 4.53
C PRO A 134 0.90 12.90 5.86
N LYS A 135 -0.38 12.55 5.93
CA LYS A 135 -0.98 11.93 7.12
C LYS A 135 -0.35 10.58 7.42
N GLU A 136 -0.13 9.75 6.40
CA GLU A 136 0.55 8.47 6.57
C GLU A 136 2.02 8.65 6.97
N MET A 137 2.73 9.63 6.43
CA MET A 137 4.10 9.94 6.87
C MET A 137 4.14 10.32 8.36
N GLN A 138 3.26 11.22 8.80
CA GLN A 138 3.17 11.63 10.21
C GLN A 138 2.81 10.44 11.12
N ARG A 139 1.86 9.60 10.70
CA ARG A 139 1.44 8.41 11.45
C ARG A 139 2.59 7.42 11.62
N ILE A 140 3.34 7.15 10.54
CA ILE A 140 4.47 6.22 10.57
C ILE A 140 5.62 6.79 11.39
N ASP A 141 5.93 8.08 11.24
CA ASP A 141 6.96 8.74 12.04
C ASP A 141 6.66 8.68 13.54
N LYS A 142 5.44 9.04 13.92
CA LYS A 142 4.98 8.92 15.32
C LYS A 142 5.13 7.48 15.83
N PHE A 143 4.73 6.50 15.04
CA PHE A 143 4.87 5.09 15.41
C PHE A 143 6.34 4.69 15.58
N VAL A 144 7.24 5.13 14.69
CA VAL A 144 8.69 4.90 14.81
C VAL A 144 9.24 5.49 16.10
N GLU A 145 8.86 6.73 16.44
CA GLU A 145 9.31 7.39 17.68
C GLU A 145 8.77 6.68 18.92
N GLU A 146 7.51 6.27 18.94
CA GLU A 146 6.94 5.47 20.02
C GLU A 146 7.71 4.15 20.23
N LEU A 147 8.07 3.47 19.13
CA LEU A 147 8.88 2.26 19.20
C LEU A 147 10.30 2.50 19.74
N LYS A 148 10.88 3.66 19.48
CA LYS A 148 12.21 4.02 20.01
C LYS A 148 12.20 4.29 21.52
N VAL A 149 11.15 4.94 22.01
CA VAL A 149 11.02 5.33 23.43
C VAL A 149 10.67 4.13 24.33
N ASN A 150 9.84 3.21 23.85
CA ASN A 150 9.32 2.10 24.65
C ASN A 150 10.22 0.83 24.62
N GLY A 151 11.55 1.01 24.52
CA GLY A 151 12.46 -0.12 24.41
C GLY A 151 13.65 -0.12 25.29
#